data_eb5069dc4f62c11ad2c4ce6790172c42
#
_entry.id   eb5069dc4f62c11ad2c4ce6790172c42
#
_cell.length_a   1.000
_cell.length_b   1.000
_cell.length_c   1.000
_cell.angle_alpha   90.00
_cell.angle_beta   90.00
_cell.angle_gamma   90.00
#
_symmetry.space_group_name_H-M   'P 1'
#
loop_
_entity.id
_entity.type
_entity.pdbx_description
1 polymer ?
#
loop_
_entity_poly.entity_id
_entity_poly.type
_entity_poly.pdbx_seq_one_letter_code
_entity_poly.pdbx_strand_id
1 'polypeptide(L)'
;LGALLMASGLGYDSAEGRAIAAAVAAIMTGTAYATSAEMAKLMGAFPGYAKNRDAMLRVMRNHRRAAQGAGSDYEKLAIHPVALDVANCPDSALIEAARRIWDRAIELGEKHGFRNAQVSVIAPTGTIGLVMDCDTTGIEPDFALVKFKKLAGGGYFKIINQTVPLALKTLGYKDET
;
A
#
# COMPACT_ATOMS: atom_id res chain seq x y z
N LEU A 1 6.29 -2.81 -4.58
CA LEU A 1 6.85 -2.01 -3.48
C LEU A 1 8.33 -2.27 -3.29
N GLY A 2 8.78 -3.55 -3.20
CA GLY A 2 10.20 -3.87 -3.04
C GLY A 2 11.09 -3.24 -4.11
N ALA A 3 10.72 -3.33 -5.39
CA ALA A 3 11.42 -2.69 -6.49
C ALA A 3 11.45 -1.15 -6.37
N LEU A 4 10.37 -0.54 -5.90
CA LEU A 4 10.33 0.90 -5.63
C LEU A 4 11.39 1.30 -4.60
N LEU A 5 11.47 0.60 -3.48
CA LEU A 5 12.46 0.88 -2.45
C LEU A 5 13.90 0.67 -2.95
N MET A 6 14.15 -0.41 -3.72
CA MET A 6 15.44 -0.64 -4.38
C MET A 6 15.81 0.53 -5.31
N ALA A 7 14.92 0.92 -6.21
CA ALA A 7 15.14 2.03 -7.14
C ALA A 7 15.41 3.36 -6.43
N SER A 8 14.82 3.55 -5.26
CA SER A 8 15.02 4.72 -4.40
C SER A 8 16.29 4.64 -3.54
N GLY A 9 17.07 3.58 -3.63
CA GLY A 9 18.28 3.39 -2.81
C GLY A 9 17.99 3.18 -1.33
N LEU A 10 16.78 2.78 -0.96
CA LEU A 10 16.34 2.58 0.41
C LEU A 10 16.39 1.11 0.82
N GLY A 11 16.93 0.85 2.01
CA GLY A 11 16.87 -0.49 2.59
C GLY A 11 15.44 -0.92 2.84
N TYR A 12 15.09 -2.16 2.47
CA TYR A 12 13.73 -2.69 2.66
C TYR A 12 13.27 -2.59 4.12
N ASP A 13 14.15 -2.88 5.08
CA ASP A 13 13.88 -2.81 6.52
C ASP A 13 14.41 -1.51 7.17
N SER A 14 14.53 -0.44 6.41
CA SER A 14 14.84 0.87 6.96
C SER A 14 13.58 1.57 7.50
N ALA A 15 13.76 2.55 8.39
CA ALA A 15 12.65 3.35 8.90
C ALA A 15 11.97 4.13 7.76
N GLU A 16 12.77 4.68 6.84
CA GLU A 16 12.31 5.40 5.66
C GLU A 16 11.52 4.48 4.70
N GLY A 17 12.04 3.28 4.43
CA GLY A 17 11.37 2.27 3.60
C GLY A 17 10.00 1.87 4.16
N ARG A 18 9.92 1.62 5.47
CA ARG A 18 8.65 1.31 6.15
C ARG A 18 7.68 2.49 6.12
N ALA A 19 8.17 3.72 6.29
CA ALA A 19 7.35 4.93 6.24
C ALA A 19 6.75 5.15 4.84
N ILE A 20 7.53 4.98 3.77
CA ILE A 20 7.04 5.02 2.39
C ILE A 20 6.01 3.93 2.14
N ALA A 21 6.29 2.70 2.56
CA ALA A 21 5.37 1.57 2.40
C ALA A 21 4.02 1.86 3.06
N ALA A 22 4.04 2.39 4.29
CA ALA A 22 2.83 2.77 5.02
C ALA A 22 2.07 3.91 4.31
N ALA A 23 2.77 4.93 3.82
CA ALA A 23 2.16 6.05 3.12
C ALA A 23 1.49 5.61 1.79
N VAL A 24 2.18 4.79 0.98
CA VAL A 24 1.64 4.24 -0.27
C VAL A 24 0.41 3.36 0.00
N ALA A 25 0.48 2.48 1.00
CA ALA A 25 -0.66 1.63 1.38
C ALA A 25 -1.85 2.47 1.89
N ALA A 26 -1.61 3.52 2.67
CA ALA A 26 -2.63 4.44 3.15
C ALA A 26 -3.30 5.19 1.99
N ILE A 27 -2.52 5.71 1.03
CA ILE A 27 -3.04 6.41 -0.16
C ILE A 27 -3.89 5.45 -1.01
N MET A 28 -3.37 4.26 -1.31
CA MET A 28 -4.07 3.26 -2.13
C MET A 28 -5.43 2.90 -1.51
N THR A 29 -5.43 2.52 -0.25
CA THR A 29 -6.66 2.07 0.44
C THR A 29 -7.62 3.23 0.68
N GLY A 30 -7.12 4.40 1.09
CA GLY A 30 -7.92 5.59 1.29
C GLY A 30 -8.59 6.06 -0.01
N THR A 31 -7.86 6.03 -1.14
CA THR A 31 -8.42 6.36 -2.45
C THR A 31 -9.51 5.37 -2.85
N ALA A 32 -9.27 4.08 -2.66
CA ALA A 32 -10.26 3.05 -2.98
C ALA A 32 -11.55 3.20 -2.14
N TYR A 33 -11.45 3.54 -0.85
CA TYR A 33 -12.64 3.82 -0.03
C TYR A 33 -13.31 5.14 -0.39
N ALA A 34 -12.59 6.19 -0.69
CA ALA A 34 -13.18 7.44 -1.17
C ALA A 34 -13.97 7.21 -2.47
N THR A 35 -13.39 6.48 -3.44
CA THR A 35 -14.07 6.08 -4.67
C THR A 35 -15.29 5.19 -4.41
N SER A 36 -15.18 4.24 -3.47
CA SER A 36 -16.31 3.39 -3.06
C SER A 36 -17.47 4.23 -2.49
N ALA A 37 -17.18 5.30 -1.77
CA ALA A 37 -18.20 6.22 -1.27
C ALA A 37 -18.79 7.10 -2.40
N GLU A 38 -17.99 7.52 -3.36
CA GLU A 38 -18.49 8.19 -4.57
C GLU A 38 -19.41 7.29 -5.39
N MET A 39 -19.07 6.03 -5.55
CA MET A 39 -19.93 5.02 -6.18
C MET A 39 -21.22 4.82 -5.39
N ALA A 40 -21.15 4.80 -4.05
CA ALA A 40 -22.33 4.68 -3.20
C ALA A 40 -23.29 5.86 -3.36
N LYS A 41 -22.78 7.07 -3.59
CA LYS A 41 -23.61 8.26 -3.91
C LYS A 41 -24.52 8.04 -5.13
N LEU A 42 -24.03 7.31 -6.13
CA LEU A 42 -24.74 7.07 -7.40
C LEU A 42 -25.58 5.79 -7.37
N MET A 43 -25.05 4.73 -6.77
CA MET A 43 -25.57 3.37 -6.88
C MET A 43 -26.15 2.83 -5.56
N GLY A 44 -26.09 3.61 -4.49
CA GLY A 44 -26.40 3.15 -3.14
C GLY A 44 -25.24 2.38 -2.48
N ALA A 45 -25.26 2.31 -1.16
CA ALA A 45 -24.29 1.53 -0.38
C ALA A 45 -24.48 0.02 -0.58
N PHE A 46 -23.50 -0.78 -0.16
CA PHE A 46 -23.58 -2.24 -0.29
C PHE A 46 -24.75 -2.82 0.53
N PRO A 47 -25.32 -3.98 0.11
CA PRO A 47 -26.38 -4.64 0.86
C PRO A 47 -25.94 -4.94 2.30
N GLY A 48 -26.72 -4.52 3.28
CA GLY A 48 -26.38 -4.68 4.69
C GLY A 48 -25.53 -3.55 5.30
N TYR A 49 -25.18 -2.51 4.53
CA TYR A 49 -24.45 -1.35 5.07
C TYR A 49 -25.20 -0.70 6.25
N ALA A 50 -26.51 -0.49 6.12
CA ALA A 50 -27.29 0.21 7.14
C ALA A 50 -27.14 -0.39 8.55
N LYS A 51 -27.18 -1.71 8.66
CA LYS A 51 -26.99 -2.42 9.95
C LYS A 51 -25.54 -2.46 10.43
N ASN A 52 -24.57 -2.22 9.54
CA ASN A 52 -23.13 -2.26 9.84
C ASN A 52 -22.48 -0.87 9.80
N ARG A 53 -23.25 0.19 9.61
CA ARG A 53 -22.78 1.57 9.39
C ARG A 53 -21.80 2.02 10.47
N ASP A 54 -22.18 1.88 11.73
CA ASP A 54 -21.36 2.38 12.84
C ASP A 54 -20.06 1.59 12.99
N ALA A 55 -20.10 0.26 12.76
CA ALA A 55 -18.91 -0.58 12.76
C ALA A 55 -17.98 -0.22 11.60
N MET A 56 -18.53 -0.01 10.40
CA MET A 56 -17.77 0.38 9.22
C MET A 56 -17.10 1.75 9.41
N LEU A 57 -17.85 2.75 9.83
CA LEU A 57 -17.31 4.10 10.06
C LEU A 57 -16.27 4.11 11.18
N ARG A 58 -16.42 3.29 12.23
CA ARG A 58 -15.40 3.13 13.25
C ARG A 58 -14.09 2.61 12.66
N VAL A 59 -14.15 1.58 11.81
CA VAL A 59 -12.97 1.05 11.11
C VAL A 59 -12.31 2.14 10.26
N MET A 60 -13.10 2.89 9.50
CA MET A 60 -12.57 3.98 8.67
C MET A 60 -11.91 5.08 9.52
N ARG A 61 -12.52 5.47 10.64
CA ARG A 61 -11.93 6.46 11.55
C ARG A 61 -10.61 5.97 12.15
N ASN A 62 -10.49 4.67 12.48
CA ASN A 62 -9.24 4.10 12.94
C ASN A 62 -8.14 4.14 11.85
N HIS A 63 -8.47 3.82 10.62
CA HIS A 63 -7.53 3.95 9.48
C HIS A 63 -7.10 5.41 9.28
N ARG A 64 -8.05 6.34 9.29
CA ARG A 64 -7.74 7.78 9.23
C ARG A 64 -6.79 8.19 10.35
N ARG A 65 -7.04 7.75 11.57
CA ARG A 65 -6.20 8.06 12.74
C ARG A 65 -4.77 7.53 12.56
N ALA A 66 -4.62 6.30 12.05
CA ALA A 66 -3.32 5.74 11.72
C ALA A 66 -2.61 6.55 10.61
N ALA A 67 -3.32 6.97 9.56
CA ALA A 67 -2.78 7.79 8.48
C ALA A 67 -2.41 9.22 8.94
N GLN A 68 -3.03 9.73 10.00
CA GLN A 68 -2.65 11.00 10.65
C GLN A 68 -1.39 10.88 11.51
N GLY A 69 -0.87 9.69 11.74
CA GLY A 69 0.29 9.44 12.59
C GLY A 69 -0.04 9.37 14.09
N ALA A 70 -1.32 9.15 14.46
CA ALA A 70 -1.72 9.09 15.86
C ALA A 70 -1.27 7.80 16.54
N GLY A 71 -0.63 7.90 17.70
CA GLY A 71 -0.18 6.77 18.51
C GLY A 71 -1.24 6.17 19.46
N SER A 72 -2.39 6.85 19.64
CA SER A 72 -3.42 6.47 20.63
C SER A 72 -4.83 6.78 20.15
N ASP A 73 -5.81 6.56 21.04
CA ASP A 73 -7.22 6.91 20.87
C ASP A 73 -7.94 6.14 19.74
N TYR A 74 -7.49 4.92 19.47
CA TYR A 74 -8.18 4.03 18.54
C TYR A 74 -9.45 3.46 19.18
N GLU A 75 -10.52 3.44 18.40
CA GLU A 75 -11.84 3.01 18.85
C GLU A 75 -11.93 1.47 18.92
N LYS A 76 -12.12 0.91 20.11
CA LYS A 76 -12.37 -0.53 20.33
C LYS A 76 -11.33 -1.47 19.70
N LEU A 77 -10.06 -1.13 19.77
CA LEU A 77 -8.96 -1.99 19.38
C LEU A 77 -8.20 -2.46 20.64
N ALA A 78 -8.01 -3.78 20.75
CA ALA A 78 -7.16 -4.38 21.79
C ALA A 78 -5.67 -4.21 21.45
N ILE A 79 -5.32 -4.20 20.15
CA ILE A 79 -3.97 -3.97 19.65
C ILE A 79 -4.02 -2.74 18.76
N HIS A 80 -3.20 -1.75 19.08
CA HIS A 80 -3.13 -0.54 18.28
C HIS A 80 -2.28 -0.78 17.01
N PRO A 81 -2.67 -0.20 15.87
CA PRO A 81 -1.84 -0.27 14.65
C PRO A 81 -0.56 0.55 14.83
N VAL A 82 0.47 0.20 14.05
CA VAL A 82 1.60 1.09 13.85
C VAL A 82 1.13 2.26 13.00
N ALA A 83 1.16 3.45 13.57
CA ALA A 83 0.77 4.67 12.86
C ALA A 83 1.78 5.04 11.78
N LEU A 84 1.35 5.86 10.81
CA LEU A 84 2.22 6.39 9.78
C LEU A 84 3.38 7.17 10.41
N ASP A 85 4.61 6.75 10.13
CA ASP A 85 5.82 7.37 10.64
C ASP A 85 6.15 8.62 9.82
N VAL A 86 5.66 9.75 10.29
CA VAL A 86 5.83 11.05 9.64
C VAL A 86 7.27 11.54 9.70
N ALA A 87 7.98 11.22 10.79
CA ALA A 87 9.34 11.70 11.03
C ALA A 87 10.36 11.06 10.08
N ASN A 88 10.16 9.79 9.75
CA ASN A 88 11.08 9.03 8.91
C ASN A 88 10.63 8.95 7.43
N CYS A 89 9.49 9.52 7.04
CA CYS A 89 9.09 9.54 5.65
C CYS A 89 9.86 10.62 4.88
N PRO A 90 10.69 10.25 3.90
CA PRO A 90 11.53 11.22 3.18
C PRO A 90 10.74 12.12 2.23
N ASP A 91 9.48 11.79 1.93
CA ASP A 91 8.60 12.56 1.05
C ASP A 91 7.35 13.03 1.81
N SER A 92 7.34 14.31 2.19
CA SER A 92 6.21 14.92 2.88
C SER A 92 4.94 14.97 2.02
N ALA A 93 5.05 14.97 0.69
CA ALA A 93 3.88 14.98 -0.19
C ALA A 93 3.08 13.67 -0.08
N LEU A 94 3.74 12.53 0.15
CA LEU A 94 3.08 11.26 0.43
C LEU A 94 2.30 11.31 1.74
N ILE A 95 2.88 11.90 2.78
CA ILE A 95 2.19 12.07 4.08
C ILE A 95 0.93 12.92 3.92
N GLU A 96 1.06 14.05 3.27
CA GLU A 96 -0.07 14.94 3.04
C GLU A 96 -1.15 14.29 2.18
N ALA A 97 -0.77 13.56 1.13
CA ALA A 97 -1.71 12.82 0.27
C ALA A 97 -2.47 11.75 1.08
N ALA A 98 -1.76 10.98 1.92
CA ALA A 98 -2.37 9.99 2.79
C ALA A 98 -3.41 10.61 3.75
N ARG A 99 -3.07 11.72 4.37
CA ARG A 99 -3.97 12.44 5.28
C ARG A 99 -5.22 12.96 4.56
N ARG A 100 -5.03 13.68 3.46
CA ARG A 100 -6.13 14.25 2.67
C ARG A 100 -7.09 13.18 2.16
N ILE A 101 -6.57 12.06 1.67
CA ILE A 101 -7.45 11.04 1.09
C ILE A 101 -8.28 10.32 2.15
N TRP A 102 -7.75 10.12 3.35
CA TRP A 102 -8.54 9.55 4.43
C TRP A 102 -9.57 10.52 5.01
N ASP A 103 -9.28 11.83 5.07
CA ASP A 103 -10.26 12.86 5.39
C ASP A 103 -11.42 12.84 4.40
N ARG A 104 -11.11 12.78 3.09
CA ARG A 104 -12.12 12.66 2.02
C ARG A 104 -12.93 11.37 2.12
N ALA A 105 -12.27 10.23 2.39
CA ALA A 105 -12.96 8.95 2.52
C ALA A 105 -13.98 8.95 3.66
N ILE A 106 -13.64 9.56 4.79
CA ILE A 106 -14.56 9.73 5.93
C ILE A 106 -15.71 10.66 5.55
N GLU A 107 -15.42 11.84 5.03
CA GLU A 107 -16.44 12.82 4.67
C GLU A 107 -17.48 12.23 3.71
N LEU A 108 -17.03 11.57 2.66
CA LEU A 108 -17.91 10.94 1.67
C LEU A 108 -18.66 9.72 2.25
N GLY A 109 -17.95 8.90 3.05
CA GLY A 109 -18.53 7.70 3.67
C GLY A 109 -19.62 8.02 4.69
N GLU A 110 -19.48 9.10 5.46
CA GLU A 110 -20.50 9.57 6.39
C GLU A 110 -21.77 10.02 5.68
N LYS A 111 -21.62 10.68 4.51
CA LYS A 111 -22.73 11.20 3.70
C LYS A 111 -23.45 10.11 2.89
N HIS A 112 -22.71 9.19 2.29
CA HIS A 112 -23.25 8.29 1.27
C HIS A 112 -23.12 6.80 1.61
N GLY A 113 -22.38 6.44 2.67
CA GLY A 113 -21.95 5.08 2.93
C GLY A 113 -20.87 4.64 1.94
N PHE A 114 -20.66 3.32 1.85
CA PHE A 114 -19.69 2.72 0.94
C PHE A 114 -20.34 1.70 0.03
N ARG A 115 -19.96 1.69 -1.25
CA ARG A 115 -20.43 0.67 -2.22
C ARG A 115 -19.86 -0.70 -1.94
N ASN A 116 -18.67 -0.77 -1.36
CA ASN A 116 -17.92 -1.99 -1.08
C ASN A 116 -17.61 -2.08 0.42
N ALA A 117 -17.81 -3.27 0.99
CA ALA A 117 -17.43 -3.54 2.38
C ALA A 117 -15.90 -3.60 2.54
N GLN A 118 -15.18 -4.08 1.51
CA GLN A 118 -13.72 -4.11 1.43
C GLN A 118 -13.27 -3.71 0.02
N VAL A 119 -12.12 -3.04 -0.09
CA VAL A 119 -11.67 -2.42 -1.34
C VAL A 119 -10.22 -2.76 -1.71
N SER A 120 -9.42 -3.27 -0.79
CA SER A 120 -8.02 -3.58 -1.04
C SER A 120 -7.57 -4.84 -0.31
N VAL A 121 -6.53 -5.47 -0.84
CA VAL A 121 -5.87 -6.65 -0.24
C VAL A 121 -4.38 -6.56 -0.53
N ILE A 122 -3.55 -7.02 0.40
CA ILE A 122 -2.12 -7.21 0.19
C ILE A 122 -1.90 -8.69 -0.12
N ALA A 123 -1.86 -9.02 -1.42
CA ALA A 123 -1.67 -10.38 -1.90
C ALA A 123 -0.19 -10.63 -2.25
N PRO A 124 0.29 -11.90 -2.24
CA PRO A 124 1.65 -12.24 -2.65
C PRO A 124 1.96 -11.91 -4.12
N THR A 125 0.96 -11.94 -5.01
CA THR A 125 1.05 -11.58 -6.45
C THR A 125 2.16 -12.30 -7.24
N GLY A 126 2.45 -13.58 -6.92
CA GLY A 126 3.56 -14.33 -7.53
C GLY A 126 3.45 -14.41 -9.05
N THR A 127 2.52 -15.19 -9.58
CA THR A 127 2.36 -15.39 -11.04
C THR A 127 1.93 -14.11 -11.75
N ILE A 128 1.00 -13.35 -11.18
CA ILE A 128 0.56 -12.10 -11.80
C ILE A 128 1.67 -11.04 -11.83
N GLY A 129 2.53 -10.98 -10.80
CA GLY A 129 3.71 -10.11 -10.80
C GLY A 129 4.67 -10.44 -11.95
N LEU A 130 4.88 -11.74 -12.23
CA LEU A 130 5.71 -12.17 -13.37
C LEU A 130 5.08 -11.80 -14.73
N VAL A 131 3.76 -11.94 -14.87
CA VAL A 131 3.05 -11.55 -16.11
C VAL A 131 3.13 -10.05 -16.34
N MET A 132 3.18 -9.26 -15.29
CA MET A 132 3.29 -7.79 -15.35
C MET A 132 4.73 -7.29 -15.38
N ASP A 133 5.71 -8.19 -15.54
CA ASP A 133 7.15 -7.87 -15.58
C ASP A 133 7.63 -7.13 -14.33
N CYS A 134 7.10 -7.50 -13.16
CA CYS A 134 7.51 -6.93 -11.88
C CYS A 134 8.74 -7.67 -11.33
N ASP A 135 9.76 -6.92 -10.93
CA ASP A 135 10.97 -7.49 -10.29
C ASP A 135 10.67 -8.12 -8.93
N THR A 136 9.79 -7.49 -8.15
CA THR A 136 9.34 -7.97 -6.85
C THR A 136 7.84 -8.23 -6.83
N THR A 137 7.36 -9.03 -5.89
CA THR A 137 5.95 -9.42 -5.80
C THR A 137 5.30 -8.90 -4.52
N GLY A 138 4.08 -8.39 -4.63
CA GLY A 138 3.34 -7.83 -3.51
C GLY A 138 4.10 -6.70 -2.80
N ILE A 139 4.24 -6.81 -1.49
CA ILE A 139 5.01 -5.89 -0.66
C ILE A 139 6.38 -6.46 -0.27
N GLU A 140 6.71 -7.65 -0.76
CA GLU A 140 7.91 -8.39 -0.35
C GLU A 140 9.19 -7.82 -0.98
N PRO A 141 10.36 -8.02 -0.34
CA PRO A 141 11.64 -7.75 -0.98
C PRO A 141 11.91 -8.81 -2.07
N ASP A 142 12.90 -8.58 -2.92
CA ASP A 142 13.35 -9.64 -3.80
C ASP A 142 14.13 -10.71 -3.01
N PHE A 143 13.74 -11.97 -3.13
CA PHE A 143 14.42 -13.08 -2.45
C PHE A 143 15.70 -13.50 -3.17
N ALA A 144 15.83 -13.16 -4.46
CA ALA A 144 17.04 -13.42 -5.25
C ALA A 144 17.06 -12.49 -6.47
N LEU A 145 18.21 -11.87 -6.75
CA LEU A 145 18.40 -10.98 -7.90
C LEU A 145 18.42 -11.73 -9.23
N VAL A 146 18.69 -13.02 -9.21
CA VAL A 146 18.58 -13.94 -10.35
C VAL A 146 17.74 -15.13 -9.94
N LYS A 147 16.63 -15.35 -10.62
CA LYS A 147 15.65 -16.40 -10.32
C LYS A 147 15.50 -17.34 -11.51
N PHE A 148 15.13 -18.58 -11.23
CA PHE A 148 14.83 -19.57 -12.25
C PHE A 148 13.41 -20.11 -12.02
N LYS A 149 12.55 -20.00 -13.03
CA LYS A 149 11.21 -20.57 -13.01
C LYS A 149 11.18 -21.80 -13.90
N LYS A 150 10.81 -22.96 -13.33
CA LYS A 150 10.55 -24.18 -14.11
C LYS A 150 9.26 -24.02 -14.90
N LEU A 151 9.33 -24.27 -16.21
CA LEU A 151 8.19 -24.21 -17.12
C LEU A 151 7.40 -25.51 -17.09
N ALA A 152 6.08 -25.44 -17.31
CA ALA A 152 5.19 -26.60 -17.36
C ALA A 152 5.56 -27.60 -18.47
N GLY A 153 6.08 -27.09 -19.59
CA GLY A 153 6.59 -27.89 -20.73
C GLY A 153 8.03 -28.38 -20.59
N GLY A 154 8.66 -28.20 -19.44
CA GLY A 154 10.09 -28.47 -19.21
C GLY A 154 10.98 -27.24 -19.49
N GLY A 155 12.24 -27.32 -19.02
CA GLY A 155 13.16 -26.20 -19.10
C GLY A 155 13.00 -25.17 -17.96
N TYR A 156 13.89 -24.18 -17.97
CA TYR A 156 13.91 -23.10 -16.97
C TYR A 156 13.95 -21.75 -17.65
N PHE A 157 13.16 -20.82 -17.12
CA PHE A 157 13.18 -19.43 -17.49
C PHE A 157 14.01 -18.64 -16.47
N LYS A 158 15.05 -17.96 -16.94
CA LYS A 158 15.92 -17.11 -16.11
C LYS A 158 15.33 -15.72 -16.02
N ILE A 159 15.12 -15.24 -14.80
CA ILE A 159 14.60 -13.90 -14.52
C ILE A 159 15.69 -13.13 -13.79
N ILE A 160 16.08 -11.98 -14.31
CA ILE A 160 17.08 -11.09 -13.72
C ILE A 160 16.34 -9.84 -13.25
N ASN A 161 16.62 -9.41 -12.03
CA ASN A 161 16.03 -8.18 -11.48
C ASN A 161 16.53 -6.96 -12.26
N GLN A 162 15.63 -6.27 -12.97
CA GLN A 162 15.93 -5.13 -13.83
C GLN A 162 16.10 -3.82 -13.05
N THR A 163 15.71 -3.80 -11.76
CA THR A 163 15.83 -2.61 -10.89
C THR A 163 17.26 -2.41 -10.38
N VAL A 164 18.10 -3.46 -10.38
CA VAL A 164 19.48 -3.40 -9.83
C VAL A 164 20.32 -2.27 -10.45
N PRO A 165 20.40 -2.08 -11.78
CA PRO A 165 21.19 -1.00 -12.35
C PRO A 165 20.73 0.37 -11.88
N LEU A 166 19.41 0.60 -11.78
CA LEU A 166 18.84 1.84 -11.30
C LEU A 166 19.17 2.07 -9.80
N ALA A 167 19.07 1.03 -9.00
CA ALA A 167 19.41 1.08 -7.57
C ALA A 167 20.88 1.46 -7.37
N LEU A 168 21.81 0.82 -8.10
CA LEU A 168 23.23 1.13 -8.05
C LEU A 168 23.51 2.59 -8.43
N LYS A 169 22.88 3.08 -9.51
CA LYS A 169 23.00 4.47 -9.94
C LYS A 169 22.51 5.44 -8.87
N THR A 170 21.36 5.15 -8.27
CA THR A 170 20.79 5.97 -7.17
C THR A 170 21.73 6.02 -5.96
N LEU A 171 22.44 4.91 -5.67
CA LEU A 171 23.43 4.82 -4.62
C LEU A 171 24.79 5.44 -4.99
N GLY A 172 24.97 5.98 -6.18
CA GLY A 172 26.18 6.67 -6.63
C GLY A 172 27.27 5.78 -7.21
N TYR A 173 26.98 4.50 -7.50
CA TYR A 173 27.91 3.63 -8.21
C TYR A 173 28.01 4.02 -9.69
N LYS A 174 29.20 3.85 -10.28
CA LYS A 174 29.45 4.14 -11.70
C LYS A 174 29.17 2.90 -12.55
N ASP A 175 28.86 3.12 -13.83
CA ASP A 175 28.50 2.05 -14.79
C ASP A 175 29.64 1.03 -15.02
N GLU A 176 30.87 1.29 -14.59
CA GLU A 176 32.05 0.42 -14.70
C GLU A 176 32.29 -0.44 -13.47
N THR A 177 31.36 -0.43 -12.52
CA THR A 177 31.45 -1.23 -11.28
C THR A 177 30.57 -2.47 -11.37
#